data_71296c4e12e10f791c57fe38392f204d
#
_entry.id   71296c4e12e10f791c57fe38392f204d
#
_cell.length_a   1.000
_cell.length_b   1.000
_cell.length_c   1.000
_cell.angle_alpha   90.00
_cell.angle_beta   90.00
_cell.angle_gamma   90.00
#
_symmetry.space_group_name_H-M   'P 1'
#
loop_
_entity.id
_entity.type
_entity.pdbx_description
1 polymer ?
#
loop_
_entity_poly.entity_id
_entity_poly.type
_entity_poly.pdbx_seq_one_letter_code
_entity_poly.pdbx_strand_id
1 'polypeptide(L)'
;MLSRTRIGLLLGLLGLTGLAAARAWGQGGPPFRTDDPDTPGNRHWELNVGFLGQRNPGAGAYQTPDFDLNYGLGDRLQLKYEIPVAIEETRPQPATAGDLAVPAQVIVGVGSSYPGIKWRFYEHHPGETLFRGGWGTGLLGVFGAGAHRAPEAAPAAEGQEANFSISTYPQLALNNPTSAVRRGLVASGPDFYLPIEFNGKYKWLRYNGEIGYNFGNRTLPQSWNRGLLLGHEFSGSLEAYVEIYDTQDANRLPAGRGVGNFATGLPKQRQTTIGGGGRQSLNKAKTLNLLLMGARSFQTILASNSQPSWVAYVGVQILWGGDHPVTPQVEQKVPNESRR
;
A
#
# COMPACT_ATOMS: atom_id res chain seq x y z
N MET A 1 -10.42 -24.17 36.99
CA MET A 1 -10.62 -24.96 35.76
C MET A 1 -11.58 -24.21 34.84
N LEU A 2 -11.09 -23.56 33.80
CA LEU A 2 -11.93 -22.91 32.79
C LEU A 2 -12.61 -24.02 31.97
N SER A 3 -13.91 -23.94 31.79
CA SER A 3 -14.66 -24.96 31.02
C SER A 3 -14.13 -24.93 29.55
N ARG A 4 -14.01 -26.09 28.95
CA ARG A 4 -13.58 -26.27 27.53
C ARG A 4 -14.41 -25.43 26.57
N THR A 5 -15.67 -25.15 26.91
CA THR A 5 -16.58 -24.26 26.15
C THR A 5 -16.11 -22.81 26.10
N ARG A 6 -15.45 -22.30 27.15
CA ARG A 6 -14.93 -20.92 27.17
C ARG A 6 -13.65 -20.77 26.34
N ILE A 7 -12.86 -21.83 26.28
CA ILE A 7 -11.64 -21.85 25.41
C ILE A 7 -12.03 -21.90 23.93
N GLY A 8 -13.06 -22.69 23.59
CA GLY A 8 -13.57 -22.75 22.20
C GLY A 8 -14.20 -21.43 21.75
N LEU A 9 -14.95 -20.75 22.62
CA LEU A 9 -15.48 -19.41 22.31
C LEU A 9 -14.36 -18.39 22.08
N LEU A 10 -13.26 -18.55 22.80
CA LEU A 10 -12.08 -17.70 22.66
C LEU A 10 -11.34 -17.97 21.35
N LEU A 11 -11.16 -19.23 20.98
CA LEU A 11 -10.52 -19.62 19.72
C LEU A 11 -11.40 -19.27 18.52
N GLY A 12 -12.72 -19.39 18.65
CA GLY A 12 -13.68 -18.92 17.66
C GLY A 12 -13.70 -17.39 17.52
N LEU A 13 -13.68 -16.63 18.62
CA LEU A 13 -13.52 -15.18 18.61
C LEU A 13 -12.12 -14.76 18.12
N LEU A 14 -11.08 -15.49 18.45
CA LEU A 14 -9.71 -15.25 17.93
C LEU A 14 -9.62 -15.56 16.44
N GLY A 15 -10.33 -16.56 15.96
CA GLY A 15 -10.47 -16.84 14.51
C GLY A 15 -11.21 -15.71 13.78
N LEU A 16 -12.24 -15.16 14.39
CA LEU A 16 -13.01 -14.02 13.87
C LEU A 16 -12.21 -12.71 13.96
N THR A 17 -11.48 -12.49 15.06
CA THR A 17 -10.63 -11.28 15.19
C THR A 17 -9.35 -11.35 14.35
N GLY A 18 -8.86 -12.54 14.05
CA GLY A 18 -7.73 -12.75 13.15
C GLY A 18 -8.03 -12.35 11.71
N LEU A 19 -9.30 -12.28 11.32
CA LEU A 19 -9.76 -11.89 9.99
C LEU A 19 -10.33 -10.48 9.95
N ALA A 20 -11.01 -10.02 11.01
CA ALA A 20 -11.40 -8.62 11.17
C ALA A 20 -10.20 -7.68 11.23
N ALA A 21 -9.02 -8.23 11.46
CA ALA A 21 -7.72 -7.59 11.24
C ALA A 21 -7.11 -7.92 9.86
N ALA A 22 -7.90 -8.23 8.84
CA ALA A 22 -7.52 -7.95 7.47
C ALA A 22 -7.43 -6.42 7.39
N ARG A 23 -6.30 -5.92 7.88
CA ARG A 23 -6.00 -4.50 7.96
C ARG A 23 -6.19 -3.97 6.55
N ALA A 24 -7.20 -3.13 6.36
CA ALA A 24 -7.19 -2.20 5.26
C ALA A 24 -5.98 -1.29 5.51
N TRP A 25 -4.85 -1.68 5.01
CA TRP A 25 -3.63 -0.90 5.04
C TRP A 25 -3.76 0.09 3.92
N GLY A 26 -3.41 1.34 4.17
CA GLY A 26 -3.15 2.27 3.10
C GLY A 26 -2.33 1.50 2.06
N GLN A 27 -2.85 1.36 0.87
CA GLN A 27 -2.13 0.68 -0.18
C GLN A 27 -1.00 1.58 -0.61
N GLY A 28 0.15 1.00 -0.83
CA GLY A 28 1.11 1.57 -1.75
C GLY A 28 0.46 1.84 -3.10
N GLY A 29 1.20 2.26 -4.07
CA GLY A 29 0.62 2.52 -5.41
C GLY A 29 -0.04 1.27 -6.00
N PRO A 30 -1.37 1.30 -6.29
CA PRO A 30 -2.03 0.17 -6.94
C PRO A 30 -1.32 -0.25 -8.24
N PRO A 31 -1.24 -1.56 -8.54
CA PRO A 31 -1.96 -2.68 -7.90
C PRO A 31 -1.21 -3.36 -6.76
N PHE A 32 -0.01 -2.90 -6.40
CA PHE A 32 0.87 -3.53 -5.41
C PHE A 32 0.72 -2.89 -4.03
N ARG A 33 1.30 -3.54 -3.01
CA ARG A 33 1.38 -2.99 -1.65
C ARG A 33 2.57 -2.08 -1.47
N THR A 34 3.67 -2.39 -2.15
CA THR A 34 4.87 -1.56 -2.20
C THR A 34 4.57 -0.33 -3.04
N ASP A 35 4.72 0.85 -2.46
CA ASP A 35 4.58 2.11 -3.18
C ASP A 35 5.91 2.54 -3.83
N ASP A 36 5.85 3.50 -4.71
CA ASP A 36 7.00 4.11 -5.34
C ASP A 36 7.12 5.61 -4.94
N PRO A 37 8.31 6.21 -5.05
CA PRO A 37 8.51 7.63 -4.77
C PRO A 37 7.87 8.59 -5.77
N ASP A 38 7.32 8.10 -6.87
CA ASP A 38 6.81 8.93 -7.94
C ASP A 38 5.53 9.66 -7.52
N THR A 39 5.32 10.83 -8.11
CA THR A 39 4.15 11.68 -7.89
C THR A 39 3.46 11.91 -9.23
N PRO A 40 2.17 12.25 -9.26
CA PRO A 40 1.49 12.54 -10.52
C PRO A 40 2.08 13.73 -11.31
N GLY A 41 2.94 14.54 -10.68
CA GLY A 41 3.46 15.78 -11.25
C GLY A 41 2.57 16.99 -10.96
N ASN A 42 3.10 18.19 -11.24
CA ASN A 42 2.43 19.43 -10.87
C ASN A 42 1.04 19.57 -11.51
N ARG A 43 0.01 19.80 -10.67
CA ARG A 43 -1.41 19.98 -11.06
C ARG A 43 -2.02 18.79 -11.78
N HIS A 44 -1.36 17.61 -11.73
CA HIS A 44 -1.94 16.39 -12.27
C HIS A 44 -2.73 15.65 -11.20
N TRP A 45 -3.78 15.00 -11.65
CA TRP A 45 -4.63 14.12 -10.88
C TRP A 45 -4.42 12.69 -11.32
N GLU A 46 -4.45 11.80 -10.36
CA GLU A 46 -4.51 10.36 -10.57
C GLU A 46 -5.67 9.81 -9.75
N LEU A 47 -6.55 9.06 -10.38
CA LEU A 47 -7.62 8.32 -9.73
C LEU A 47 -7.46 6.84 -10.04
N ASN A 48 -7.28 6.05 -9.00
CA ASN A 48 -7.36 4.59 -9.07
C ASN A 48 -8.73 4.15 -8.55
N VAL A 49 -9.42 3.32 -9.32
CA VAL A 49 -10.68 2.69 -8.91
C VAL A 49 -10.50 1.19 -9.03
N GLY A 50 -10.51 0.50 -7.89
CA GLY A 50 -10.14 -0.89 -7.85
C GLY A 50 -11.08 -1.80 -7.08
N PHE A 51 -10.83 -3.08 -7.28
CA PHE A 51 -11.25 -4.19 -6.45
C PHE A 51 -10.01 -4.83 -5.87
N LEU A 52 -9.89 -4.85 -4.55
CA LEU A 52 -8.93 -5.67 -3.82
C LEU A 52 -9.67 -6.77 -3.09
N GLY A 53 -9.22 -8.00 -3.21
CA GLY A 53 -9.76 -9.13 -2.48
C GLY A 53 -8.69 -9.98 -1.86
N GLN A 54 -8.89 -10.37 -0.61
CA GLN A 54 -8.10 -11.38 0.08
C GLN A 54 -9.03 -12.48 0.56
N ARG A 55 -8.71 -13.74 0.27
CA ARG A 55 -9.56 -14.87 0.57
C ARG A 55 -8.78 -16.09 1.04
N ASN A 56 -9.26 -16.71 2.12
CA ASN A 56 -8.86 -18.03 2.58
C ASN A 56 -10.09 -18.97 2.65
N PRO A 57 -9.95 -20.25 3.02
CA PRO A 57 -11.10 -21.16 3.11
C PRO A 57 -12.21 -20.74 4.09
N GLY A 58 -11.86 -20.04 5.17
CA GLY A 58 -12.81 -19.65 6.23
C GLY A 58 -13.40 -18.26 6.08
N ALA A 59 -12.78 -17.39 5.26
CA ALA A 59 -13.20 -15.98 5.18
C ALA A 59 -12.70 -15.26 3.94
N GLY A 60 -13.31 -14.11 3.68
CA GLY A 60 -12.90 -13.16 2.66
C GLY A 60 -12.96 -11.72 3.18
N ALA A 61 -12.03 -10.90 2.74
CA ALA A 61 -12.01 -9.46 2.95
C ALA A 61 -11.85 -8.78 1.60
N TYR A 62 -12.73 -7.84 1.29
CA TYR A 62 -12.73 -7.16 0.00
C TYR A 62 -12.88 -5.66 0.19
N GLN A 63 -12.26 -4.92 -0.73
CA GLN A 63 -12.44 -3.47 -0.90
C GLN A 63 -12.91 -3.24 -2.33
N THR A 64 -14.17 -2.80 -2.48
CA THR A 64 -14.75 -2.58 -3.82
C THR A 64 -16.05 -1.76 -3.79
N PRO A 65 -16.10 -0.62 -4.51
CA PRO A 65 -14.96 0.05 -5.12
C PRO A 65 -13.99 0.56 -4.06
N ASP A 66 -12.72 0.54 -4.38
CA ASP A 66 -11.68 1.26 -3.66
C ASP A 66 -11.29 2.48 -4.48
N PHE A 67 -11.51 3.67 -3.94
CA PHE A 67 -11.18 4.93 -4.58
C PHE A 67 -9.91 5.50 -3.97
N ASP A 68 -8.88 5.65 -4.77
CA ASP A 68 -7.60 6.25 -4.40
C ASP A 68 -7.34 7.46 -5.30
N LEU A 69 -7.50 8.67 -4.75
CA LEU A 69 -7.35 9.94 -5.44
C LEU A 69 -6.05 10.61 -5.02
N ASN A 70 -5.24 10.95 -6.00
CA ASN A 70 -3.94 11.57 -5.84
C ASN A 70 -3.88 12.91 -6.60
N TYR A 71 -3.25 13.91 -6.02
CA TYR A 71 -3.03 15.23 -6.63
C TYR A 71 -1.60 15.70 -6.44
N GLY A 72 -0.92 16.02 -7.53
CA GLY A 72 0.42 16.56 -7.52
C GLY A 72 0.44 18.06 -7.21
N LEU A 73 1.18 18.43 -6.17
CA LEU A 73 1.44 19.82 -5.77
C LEU A 73 2.93 20.14 -6.00
N GLY A 74 3.24 20.66 -7.18
CA GLY A 74 4.61 20.67 -7.69
C GLY A 74 5.03 19.25 -8.13
N ASP A 75 6.32 19.08 -8.42
CA ASP A 75 6.83 17.80 -8.93
C ASP A 75 7.20 16.80 -7.83
N ARG A 76 7.22 17.25 -6.57
CA ARG A 76 7.75 16.50 -5.44
C ARG A 76 6.75 16.22 -4.32
N LEU A 77 5.59 16.84 -4.36
CA LEU A 77 4.53 16.62 -3.37
C LEU A 77 3.31 16.02 -4.02
N GLN A 78 2.67 15.12 -3.28
CA GLN A 78 1.39 14.52 -3.65
C GLN A 78 0.48 14.52 -2.43
N LEU A 79 -0.75 14.95 -2.62
CA LEU A 79 -1.83 14.75 -1.67
C LEU A 79 -2.60 13.51 -2.07
N LYS A 80 -2.89 12.64 -1.12
CA LYS A 80 -3.68 11.42 -1.34
C LYS A 80 -4.91 11.40 -0.45
N TYR A 81 -5.97 10.84 -0.99
CA TYR A 81 -7.15 10.46 -0.22
C TYR A 81 -7.71 9.15 -0.76
N GLU A 82 -7.72 8.12 0.08
CA GLU A 82 -8.26 6.80 -0.26
C GLU A 82 -9.47 6.49 0.62
N ILE A 83 -10.50 5.89 0.04
CA ILE A 83 -11.71 5.46 0.72
C ILE A 83 -12.31 4.23 0.06
N PRO A 84 -12.26 3.05 0.68
CA PRO A 84 -12.86 1.83 0.18
C PRO A 84 -14.29 1.62 0.67
N VAL A 85 -15.07 0.92 -0.12
CA VAL A 85 -16.20 0.15 0.39
C VAL A 85 -15.69 -1.22 0.80
N ALA A 86 -15.74 -1.51 2.10
CA ALA A 86 -15.22 -2.74 2.67
C ALA A 86 -16.31 -3.81 2.81
N ILE A 87 -15.95 -5.05 2.54
CA ILE A 87 -16.81 -6.23 2.66
C ILE A 87 -16.03 -7.30 3.42
N GLU A 88 -16.58 -7.77 4.53
CA GLU A 88 -16.06 -8.90 5.29
C GLU A 88 -17.00 -10.08 5.17
N GLU A 89 -16.48 -11.23 4.73
CA GLU A 89 -17.20 -12.50 4.59
C GLU A 89 -16.66 -13.50 5.60
N THR A 90 -17.49 -14.01 6.47
CA THR A 90 -17.21 -15.21 7.28
C THR A 90 -17.99 -16.38 6.69
N ARG A 91 -17.33 -17.50 6.46
CA ARG A 91 -17.95 -18.70 5.94
C ARG A 91 -18.42 -19.60 7.07
N PRO A 92 -19.48 -20.36 6.83
CA PRO A 92 -19.97 -21.29 7.84
C PRO A 92 -18.90 -22.35 8.13
N GLN A 93 -18.64 -22.59 9.40
CA GLN A 93 -17.79 -23.67 9.86
C GLN A 93 -18.63 -24.60 10.75
N PRO A 94 -18.58 -25.91 10.52
CA PRO A 94 -19.29 -26.85 11.35
C PRO A 94 -18.75 -26.84 12.79
N ALA A 95 -19.60 -27.12 13.75
CA ALA A 95 -19.17 -27.36 15.14
C ALA A 95 -18.19 -28.53 15.16
N THR A 96 -17.08 -28.37 15.87
CA THR A 96 -16.13 -29.45 16.16
C THR A 96 -16.16 -29.77 17.67
N ALA A 97 -15.49 -30.85 18.07
CA ALA A 97 -15.46 -31.23 19.48
C ALA A 97 -14.75 -30.13 20.32
N GLY A 98 -15.52 -29.19 20.87
CA GLY A 98 -15.05 -28.06 21.66
C GLY A 98 -15.27 -26.68 21.05
N ASP A 99 -15.67 -26.60 19.79
CA ASP A 99 -15.96 -25.33 19.12
C ASP A 99 -17.44 -25.24 18.68
N LEU A 100 -18.02 -24.07 18.84
CA LEU A 100 -19.35 -23.79 18.31
C LEU A 100 -19.31 -23.63 16.79
N ALA A 101 -20.42 -23.97 16.12
CA ALA A 101 -20.59 -23.67 14.72
C ALA A 101 -20.48 -22.16 14.48
N VAL A 102 -19.71 -21.77 13.47
CA VAL A 102 -19.62 -20.37 13.03
C VAL A 102 -20.65 -20.15 11.92
N PRO A 103 -21.63 -19.27 12.09
CA PRO A 103 -22.60 -18.98 11.05
C PRO A 103 -21.95 -18.19 9.90
N ALA A 104 -22.50 -18.33 8.69
CA ALA A 104 -22.16 -17.45 7.59
C ALA A 104 -22.55 -16.00 7.91
N GLN A 105 -21.66 -15.07 7.65
CA GLN A 105 -21.90 -13.64 7.85
C GLN A 105 -21.26 -12.83 6.74
N VAL A 106 -21.95 -11.79 6.27
CA VAL A 106 -21.39 -10.78 5.39
C VAL A 106 -21.66 -9.41 5.98
N ILE A 107 -20.62 -8.61 6.15
CA ILE A 107 -20.71 -7.24 6.63
C ILE A 107 -20.20 -6.32 5.52
N VAL A 108 -20.99 -5.30 5.16
CA VAL A 108 -20.65 -4.33 4.11
C VAL A 108 -20.75 -2.93 4.68
N GLY A 109 -19.83 -2.05 4.33
CA GLY A 109 -19.88 -0.64 4.72
C GLY A 109 -18.70 0.15 4.22
N VAL A 110 -18.72 1.45 4.48
CA VAL A 110 -17.58 2.32 4.19
C VAL A 110 -16.43 1.95 5.13
N GLY A 111 -15.25 1.70 4.56
CA GLY A 111 -14.03 1.42 5.29
C GLY A 111 -13.43 2.66 5.97
N SER A 112 -12.21 2.57 6.46
CA SER A 112 -11.46 3.72 6.92
C SER A 112 -11.04 4.60 5.73
N SER A 113 -10.89 5.90 5.97
CA SER A 113 -10.29 6.82 5.01
C SER A 113 -8.81 6.97 5.29
N TYR A 114 -8.01 7.12 4.23
CA TYR A 114 -6.56 7.24 4.32
C TYR A 114 -6.07 8.54 3.65
N PRO A 115 -6.21 9.71 4.33
CA PRO A 115 -5.50 10.90 3.90
C PRO A 115 -4.00 10.73 4.09
N GLY A 116 -3.22 11.19 3.13
CA GLY A 116 -1.76 11.12 3.17
C GLY A 116 -1.10 12.23 2.37
N ILE A 117 0.19 12.43 2.63
CA ILE A 117 1.04 13.38 1.90
C ILE A 117 2.34 12.68 1.55
N LYS A 118 2.60 12.47 0.26
CA LYS A 118 3.88 11.96 -0.22
C LYS A 118 4.82 13.14 -0.49
N TRP A 119 6.06 12.99 -0.06
CA TRP A 119 7.13 13.95 -0.32
C TRP A 119 8.36 13.23 -0.85
N ARG A 120 8.66 13.43 -2.14
CA ARG A 120 9.89 12.96 -2.79
C ARG A 120 11.01 13.94 -2.48
N PHE A 121 11.80 13.64 -1.47
CA PHE A 121 12.83 14.55 -0.96
C PHE A 121 14.20 14.35 -1.61
N TYR A 122 14.43 13.24 -2.30
CA TYR A 122 15.66 12.95 -3.00
C TYR A 122 15.40 12.38 -4.40
N GLU A 123 16.16 12.88 -5.37
CA GLU A 123 16.24 12.39 -6.74
C GLU A 123 17.70 12.44 -7.22
N HIS A 124 18.12 11.43 -7.93
CA HIS A 124 19.42 11.35 -8.57
C HIS A 124 19.24 11.13 -10.07
N HIS A 125 19.82 12.03 -10.88
CA HIS A 125 19.75 11.95 -12.33
C HIS A 125 21.07 11.44 -12.92
N PRO A 126 21.05 10.82 -14.12
CA PRO A 126 22.25 10.35 -14.79
C PRO A 126 23.27 11.47 -14.96
N GLY A 127 24.54 11.19 -14.60
CA GLY A 127 25.62 12.17 -14.71
C GLY A 127 25.83 13.07 -13.50
N GLU A 128 24.95 13.04 -12.51
CA GLU A 128 25.15 13.73 -11.24
C GLU A 128 26.01 12.88 -10.28
N THR A 129 26.75 13.53 -9.39
CA THR A 129 27.41 12.83 -8.27
C THR A 129 26.42 12.55 -7.16
N LEU A 130 26.40 11.33 -6.62
CA LEU A 130 25.42 10.77 -5.67
C LEU A 130 25.04 11.68 -4.47
N PHE A 131 25.81 12.69 -4.12
CA PHE A 131 25.54 13.58 -2.99
C PHE A 131 25.40 15.06 -3.36
N ARG A 132 25.49 15.43 -4.64
CA ARG A 132 25.35 16.82 -5.10
C ARG A 132 23.97 17.18 -5.62
N GLY A 133 23.24 16.21 -6.13
CA GLY A 133 21.90 16.41 -6.66
C GLY A 133 20.84 16.08 -5.60
N GLY A 134 19.73 16.70 -5.65
CA GLY A 134 18.50 16.10 -5.21
C GLY A 134 17.97 16.35 -3.83
N TRP A 135 18.68 16.93 -2.90
CA TRP A 135 18.02 17.44 -1.70
C TRP A 135 17.18 18.67 -2.11
N GLY A 136 15.96 18.41 -2.55
CA GLY A 136 15.02 19.46 -2.90
C GLY A 136 14.94 20.52 -1.81
N THR A 137 14.52 21.69 -2.17
CA THR A 137 14.32 22.85 -1.27
C THR A 137 13.40 22.55 -0.08
N GLY A 138 13.07 21.31 0.13
CA GLY A 138 12.28 20.82 1.24
C GLY A 138 10.85 21.34 1.24
N LEU A 139 10.08 20.92 2.23
CA LEU A 139 8.72 21.42 2.47
C LEU A 139 8.67 22.95 2.55
N LEU A 140 9.72 23.58 3.06
CA LEU A 140 9.85 25.04 3.21
C LEU A 140 10.00 25.78 1.85
N GLY A 141 10.58 25.14 0.85
CA GLY A 141 10.68 25.73 -0.49
C GLY A 141 9.34 25.79 -1.22
N VAL A 142 8.46 24.83 -0.96
CA VAL A 142 7.09 24.80 -1.51
C VAL A 142 6.24 25.93 -0.93
N PHE A 143 6.46 26.32 0.33
CA PHE A 143 5.72 27.40 0.99
C PHE A 143 6.39 28.75 0.92
N GLY A 144 7.45 28.92 0.12
CA GLY A 144 8.10 30.21 -0.11
C GLY A 144 8.91 30.76 1.06
N ALA A 145 9.15 29.98 2.11
CA ALA A 145 9.92 30.41 3.27
C ALA A 145 11.42 30.17 3.05
N GLY A 146 12.12 31.23 2.58
CA GLY A 146 13.55 31.41 2.78
C GLY A 146 14.49 30.38 2.17
N ALA A 147 14.38 30.11 0.88
CA ALA A 147 15.36 29.32 0.17
C ALA A 147 16.71 30.11 0.07
N HIS A 148 17.66 29.81 0.95
CA HIS A 148 19.03 29.99 0.57
C HIS A 148 19.27 29.10 -0.66
N ARG A 149 19.39 29.77 -1.81
CA ARG A 149 19.67 29.15 -3.11
C ARG A 149 20.92 28.30 -2.96
N ALA A 150 20.76 26.99 -2.83
CA ALA A 150 21.87 26.08 -3.09
C ALA A 150 22.40 26.44 -4.50
N PRO A 151 23.73 26.38 -4.75
CA PRO A 151 24.24 26.68 -6.08
C PRO A 151 23.46 25.84 -7.07
N GLU A 152 22.86 26.55 -8.03
CA GLU A 152 22.00 26.01 -9.07
C GLU A 152 22.72 24.82 -9.74
N ALA A 153 22.32 23.61 -9.37
CA ALA A 153 22.68 22.46 -10.18
C ALA A 153 22.10 22.75 -11.56
N ALA A 154 22.90 22.59 -12.60
CA ALA A 154 22.42 22.76 -13.96
C ALA A 154 21.10 22.00 -14.09
N PRO A 155 20.03 22.64 -14.60
CA PRO A 155 18.74 21.98 -14.68
C PRO A 155 18.94 20.65 -15.39
N ALA A 156 18.51 19.56 -14.77
CA ALA A 156 18.44 18.27 -15.44
C ALA A 156 17.72 18.51 -16.77
N ALA A 157 18.26 18.05 -17.87
CA ALA A 157 17.65 18.26 -19.17
C ALA A 157 16.18 17.82 -19.08
N GLU A 158 15.25 18.72 -19.42
CA GLU A 158 13.82 18.45 -19.37
C GLU A 158 13.53 17.08 -19.97
N GLY A 159 12.92 16.17 -19.21
CA GLY A 159 12.56 14.83 -19.65
C GLY A 159 13.52 13.70 -19.26
N GLN A 160 14.58 13.96 -18.48
CA GLN A 160 15.48 12.89 -18.04
C GLN A 160 14.95 12.26 -16.75
N GLU A 161 14.53 10.98 -16.82
CA GLU A 161 14.10 10.21 -15.63
C GLU A 161 15.20 10.13 -14.59
N ALA A 162 14.85 10.27 -13.32
CA ALA A 162 15.76 9.98 -12.22
C ALA A 162 16.17 8.50 -12.25
N ASN A 163 17.44 8.23 -12.01
CA ASN A 163 17.92 6.84 -11.86
C ASN A 163 17.57 6.24 -10.51
N PHE A 164 17.34 7.12 -9.52
CA PHE A 164 17.04 6.72 -8.15
C PHE A 164 16.30 7.85 -7.44
N SER A 165 15.25 7.51 -6.71
CA SER A 165 14.48 8.48 -5.92
C SER A 165 14.16 7.92 -4.54
N ILE A 166 13.96 8.81 -3.57
CA ILE A 166 13.50 8.48 -2.22
C ILE A 166 12.38 9.44 -1.82
N SER A 167 11.34 8.88 -1.24
CA SER A 167 10.21 9.62 -0.66
C SER A 167 9.86 9.15 0.73
N THR A 168 9.01 9.92 1.37
CA THR A 168 8.23 9.49 2.54
C THR A 168 6.76 9.77 2.28
N TYR A 169 5.91 8.95 2.87
CA TYR A 169 4.47 9.02 2.64
C TYR A 169 3.67 8.81 3.93
N PRO A 170 3.72 9.77 4.88
CA PRO A 170 2.90 9.70 6.09
C PRO A 170 1.41 9.65 5.75
N GLN A 171 0.71 8.69 6.35
CA GLN A 171 -0.71 8.43 6.16
C GLN A 171 -1.43 8.28 7.49
N LEU A 172 -2.68 8.73 7.55
CA LEU A 172 -3.57 8.51 8.66
C LEU A 172 -4.70 7.59 8.24
N ALA A 173 -4.97 6.54 9.01
CA ALA A 173 -6.20 5.78 8.89
C ALA A 173 -7.25 6.42 9.81
N LEU A 174 -8.31 6.95 9.24
CA LEU A 174 -9.38 7.64 9.97
C LEU A 174 -10.68 6.85 9.85
N ASN A 175 -11.36 6.65 10.96
CA ASN A 175 -12.67 6.04 10.94
C ASN A 175 -13.73 7.04 10.45
N ASN A 176 -14.48 6.62 9.44
CA ASN A 176 -15.61 7.40 8.97
C ASN A 176 -16.77 7.36 9.98
N PRO A 177 -17.63 8.40 10.05
CA PRO A 177 -18.75 8.47 10.98
C PRO A 177 -19.89 7.53 10.56
N THR A 178 -19.60 6.23 10.48
CA THR A 178 -20.53 5.16 10.09
C THR A 178 -20.64 4.11 11.19
N SER A 179 -21.48 3.11 11.00
CA SER A 179 -21.58 1.98 11.92
C SER A 179 -20.47 0.94 11.75
N ALA A 180 -19.49 1.17 10.86
CA ALA A 180 -18.47 0.18 10.51
C ALA A 180 -17.65 -0.32 11.71
N VAL A 181 -17.23 0.57 12.60
CA VAL A 181 -16.53 0.21 13.85
C VAL A 181 -17.40 -0.69 14.74
N ARG A 182 -18.66 -0.30 14.96
CA ARG A 182 -19.57 -1.08 15.83
C ARG A 182 -19.87 -2.47 15.29
N ARG A 183 -19.82 -2.63 13.96
CA ARG A 183 -20.04 -3.91 13.29
C ARG A 183 -18.77 -4.74 13.13
N GLY A 184 -17.62 -4.22 13.57
CA GLY A 184 -16.33 -4.90 13.46
C GLY A 184 -15.71 -4.88 12.06
N LEU A 185 -16.26 -4.06 11.13
CA LEU A 185 -15.74 -3.96 9.75
C LEU A 185 -14.40 -3.21 9.69
N VAL A 186 -14.18 -2.24 10.56
CA VAL A 186 -12.92 -1.48 10.69
C VAL A 186 -12.49 -1.41 12.15
N ALA A 187 -11.19 -1.30 12.37
CA ALA A 187 -10.61 -1.15 13.71
C ALA A 187 -11.01 0.19 14.34
N SER A 188 -11.05 0.25 15.65
CA SER A 188 -11.42 1.45 16.40
C SER A 188 -10.23 2.40 16.56
N GLY A 189 -10.45 3.67 16.28
CA GLY A 189 -9.50 4.75 16.47
C GLY A 189 -8.57 4.99 15.27
N PRO A 190 -7.91 6.15 15.23
CA PRO A 190 -6.97 6.47 14.18
C PRO A 190 -5.72 5.61 14.28
N ASP A 191 -5.08 5.41 13.15
CA ASP A 191 -3.78 4.76 13.03
C ASP A 191 -2.87 5.62 12.15
N PHE A 192 -1.57 5.57 12.37
CA PHE A 192 -0.59 6.36 11.64
C PHE A 192 0.46 5.45 11.02
N TYR A 193 0.70 5.62 9.74
CA TYR A 193 1.72 4.92 8.98
C TYR A 193 2.78 5.88 8.44
N LEU A 194 4.04 5.52 8.61
CA LEU A 194 5.19 6.30 8.15
C LEU A 194 6.13 5.39 7.34
N PRO A 195 6.07 5.40 6.03
CA PRO A 195 7.02 4.70 5.15
C PRO A 195 8.17 5.60 4.72
N ILE A 196 9.26 4.96 4.34
CA ILE A 196 10.31 5.44 3.45
C ILE A 196 10.26 4.56 2.21
N GLU A 197 10.13 5.17 1.07
CA GLU A 197 10.03 4.53 -0.23
C GLU A 197 11.25 4.87 -1.05
N PHE A 198 11.69 3.95 -1.89
CA PHE A 198 12.77 4.18 -2.85
C PHE A 198 12.49 3.44 -4.13
N ASN A 199 12.88 4.01 -5.25
CA ASN A 199 12.86 3.35 -6.54
C ASN A 199 14.18 3.55 -7.28
N GLY A 200 14.37 2.75 -8.31
CA GLY A 200 15.47 2.94 -9.22
C GLY A 200 15.37 2.05 -10.44
N LYS A 201 16.29 2.32 -11.37
CA LYS A 201 16.42 1.55 -12.62
C LYS A 201 17.87 1.10 -12.80
N TYR A 202 18.06 -0.19 -13.01
CA TYR A 202 19.36 -0.74 -13.38
C TYR A 202 19.24 -1.53 -14.69
N LYS A 203 19.76 -0.96 -15.77
CA LYS A 203 19.58 -1.49 -17.12
C LYS A 203 18.10 -1.60 -17.47
N TRP A 204 17.63 -2.83 -17.68
CA TRP A 204 16.24 -3.17 -17.99
C TRP A 204 15.36 -3.41 -16.75
N LEU A 205 15.97 -3.56 -15.57
CA LEU A 205 15.27 -3.86 -14.33
C LEU A 205 14.88 -2.58 -13.62
N ARG A 206 13.59 -2.44 -13.31
CA ARG A 206 13.05 -1.45 -12.37
C ARG A 206 12.91 -2.10 -10.99
N TYR A 207 13.17 -1.35 -9.94
CA TYR A 207 12.93 -1.82 -8.58
C TYR A 207 12.31 -0.70 -7.74
N ASN A 208 11.35 -1.09 -6.91
CA ASN A 208 10.77 -0.22 -5.89
C ASN A 208 10.91 -0.93 -4.55
N GLY A 209 11.14 -0.18 -3.51
CA GLY A 209 11.22 -0.72 -2.18
C GLY A 209 10.58 0.20 -1.14
N GLU A 210 10.09 -0.40 -0.08
CA GLU A 210 9.43 0.30 1.01
C GLU A 210 9.83 -0.30 2.36
N ILE A 211 10.10 0.56 3.31
CA ILE A 211 10.22 0.20 4.73
C ILE A 211 9.35 1.19 5.50
N GLY A 212 8.32 0.70 6.15
CA GLY A 212 7.38 1.53 6.88
C GLY A 212 7.09 1.03 8.28
N TYR A 213 6.69 1.94 9.15
CA TYR A 213 6.27 1.65 10.50
C TYR A 213 4.84 2.13 10.72
N ASN A 214 4.01 1.19 11.14
CA ASN A 214 2.66 1.48 11.56
C ASN A 214 2.65 1.62 13.09
N PHE A 215 2.20 2.79 13.57
CA PHE A 215 2.23 3.10 15.00
C PHE A 215 1.10 2.41 15.77
N GLY A 216 0.15 1.85 15.04
CA GLY A 216 -0.98 1.17 15.65
C GLY A 216 -1.87 2.11 16.47
N ASN A 217 -2.84 1.51 17.14
CA ASN A 217 -3.71 2.21 18.07
C ASN A 217 -4.05 1.30 19.24
N ARG A 218 -5.11 1.63 20.00
CA ARG A 218 -5.53 0.79 21.17
C ARG A 218 -5.98 -0.62 20.79
N THR A 219 -6.38 -0.84 19.55
CA THR A 219 -6.93 -2.11 19.04
C THR A 219 -6.04 -2.77 18.00
N LEU A 220 -5.11 -2.04 17.41
CA LEU A 220 -4.16 -2.52 16.42
C LEU A 220 -2.73 -2.51 16.98
N PRO A 221 -1.94 -3.58 16.79
CA PRO A 221 -0.55 -3.59 17.19
C PRO A 221 0.28 -2.66 16.30
N GLN A 222 1.40 -2.22 16.83
CA GLN A 222 2.45 -1.61 16.03
C GLN A 222 3.07 -2.66 15.12
N SER A 223 3.47 -2.27 13.90
CA SER A 223 4.07 -3.22 12.96
C SER A 223 5.05 -2.58 11.99
N TRP A 224 6.01 -3.38 11.57
CA TRP A 224 6.90 -3.10 10.47
C TRP A 224 6.32 -3.62 9.18
N ASN A 225 6.46 -2.84 8.12
CA ASN A 225 6.14 -3.19 6.75
C ASN A 225 7.39 -3.10 5.90
N ARG A 226 7.57 -4.05 4.99
CA ARG A 226 8.71 -4.10 4.08
C ARG A 226 8.23 -4.61 2.75
N GLY A 227 8.49 -3.86 1.70
CA GLY A 227 8.13 -4.21 0.34
C GLY A 227 9.34 -4.18 -0.58
N LEU A 228 9.38 -5.10 -1.52
CA LEU A 228 10.29 -5.09 -2.66
C LEU A 228 9.52 -5.50 -3.90
N LEU A 229 9.56 -4.64 -4.90
CA LEU A 229 8.94 -4.82 -6.21
C LEU A 229 10.03 -4.81 -7.27
N LEU A 230 10.11 -5.85 -8.08
CA LEU A 230 11.04 -5.96 -9.19
C LEU A 230 10.25 -6.08 -10.48
N GLY A 231 10.56 -5.26 -11.48
CA GLY A 231 9.77 -5.20 -12.69
C GLY A 231 10.54 -4.87 -13.96
N HIS A 232 9.81 -4.96 -15.06
CA HIS A 232 10.30 -4.66 -16.39
C HIS A 232 9.20 -4.03 -17.24
N GLU A 233 9.58 -3.01 -18.00
CA GLU A 233 8.75 -2.42 -19.02
C GLU A 233 9.01 -3.16 -20.35
N PHE A 234 8.06 -4.00 -20.77
CA PHE A 234 8.15 -4.79 -22.01
C PHE A 234 7.88 -3.95 -23.25
N SER A 235 7.06 -2.92 -23.08
CA SER A 235 6.78 -1.91 -24.11
C SER A 235 6.34 -0.63 -23.43
N GLY A 236 6.33 0.48 -24.13
CA GLY A 236 5.83 1.73 -23.56
C GLY A 236 4.39 1.69 -23.04
N SER A 237 3.67 0.57 -23.17
CA SER A 237 2.30 0.40 -22.69
C SER A 237 2.11 -0.76 -21.72
N LEU A 238 3.13 -1.61 -21.53
CA LEU A 238 3.03 -2.80 -20.67
C LEU A 238 4.20 -2.89 -19.72
N GLU A 239 3.91 -2.88 -18.44
CA GLU A 239 4.85 -3.13 -17.34
C GLU A 239 4.39 -4.34 -16.54
N ALA A 240 5.34 -5.17 -16.12
CA ALA A 240 5.06 -6.28 -15.22
C ALA A 240 6.08 -6.33 -14.09
N TYR A 241 5.60 -6.75 -12.92
CA TYR A 241 6.34 -6.74 -11.66
C TYR A 241 6.09 -8.02 -10.87
N VAL A 242 7.05 -8.36 -10.02
CA VAL A 242 6.94 -9.35 -8.96
C VAL A 242 7.18 -8.64 -7.63
N GLU A 243 6.30 -8.90 -6.65
CA GLU A 243 6.34 -8.28 -5.32
C GLU A 243 6.60 -9.33 -4.25
N ILE A 244 7.41 -8.94 -3.26
CA ILE A 244 7.47 -9.57 -1.93
C ILE A 244 7.14 -8.47 -0.93
N TYR A 245 6.08 -8.67 -0.15
CA TYR A 245 5.66 -7.74 0.90
C TYR A 245 5.51 -8.46 2.24
N ASP A 246 6.14 -7.93 3.27
CA ASP A 246 6.19 -8.51 4.60
C ASP A 246 5.68 -7.53 5.65
N THR A 247 4.77 -7.99 6.47
CA THR A 247 4.27 -7.26 7.63
C THR A 247 4.56 -8.05 8.89
N GLN A 248 5.15 -7.41 9.89
CA GLN A 248 5.50 -8.04 11.15
C GLN A 248 5.12 -7.17 12.34
N ASP A 249 4.35 -7.71 13.27
CA ASP A 249 4.03 -7.02 14.52
C ASP A 249 5.31 -6.70 15.30
N ALA A 250 5.49 -5.43 15.67
CA ALA A 250 6.62 -4.97 16.47
C ALA A 250 6.42 -5.35 17.95
N ASN A 251 5.22 -5.16 18.46
CA ASN A 251 4.85 -5.42 19.85
C ASN A 251 3.74 -6.44 19.94
N ARG A 252 3.67 -7.12 21.09
CA ARG A 252 2.48 -7.90 21.45
C ARG A 252 1.36 -6.91 21.81
N LEU A 253 0.13 -7.23 21.46
CA LEU A 253 -1.00 -6.47 22.00
C LEU A 253 -0.99 -6.59 23.52
N PRO A 254 -1.19 -5.47 24.28
CA PRO A 254 -1.23 -5.52 25.73
C PRO A 254 -2.28 -6.51 26.19
N ALA A 255 -1.91 -7.38 27.10
CA ALA A 255 -2.88 -8.22 27.79
C ALA A 255 -3.83 -7.33 28.60
N GLY A 256 -5.13 -7.40 28.35
CA GLY A 256 -6.10 -6.94 29.33
C GLY A 256 -6.95 -5.71 29.03
N ARG A 257 -7.20 -5.34 27.77
CA ARG A 257 -8.29 -4.39 27.42
C ARG A 257 -9.25 -4.89 26.34
N GLY A 258 -9.26 -6.18 26.07
CA GLY A 258 -10.39 -6.86 25.43
C GLY A 258 -11.41 -7.26 26.49
N VAL A 259 -12.68 -7.28 26.16
CA VAL A 259 -13.76 -7.75 27.03
C VAL A 259 -13.44 -9.18 27.52
N GLY A 260 -12.94 -9.30 28.74
CA GLY A 260 -12.57 -10.57 29.37
C GLY A 260 -11.12 -10.57 29.87
N ASN A 261 -10.92 -10.98 31.12
CA ASN A 261 -9.61 -11.09 31.80
C ASN A 261 -8.70 -12.14 31.16
N PHE A 262 -8.05 -11.83 30.02
CA PHE A 262 -7.05 -12.70 29.42
C PHE A 262 -5.65 -12.16 29.68
N ALA A 263 -4.97 -12.87 30.56
CA ALA A 263 -3.64 -12.53 31.06
C ALA A 263 -2.46 -12.83 30.10
N THR A 264 -2.72 -13.19 28.84
CA THR A 264 -1.68 -13.52 27.87
C THR A 264 -1.84 -12.66 26.64
N GLY A 265 -0.87 -11.77 26.38
CA GLY A 265 -0.82 -11.00 25.15
C GLY A 265 -0.88 -11.91 23.91
N LEU A 266 -1.58 -11.46 22.88
CA LEU A 266 -1.61 -12.18 21.61
C LEU A 266 -0.20 -12.32 21.03
N PRO A 267 0.14 -13.47 20.44
CA PRO A 267 1.45 -13.67 19.83
C PRO A 267 1.64 -12.67 18.69
N LYS A 268 2.90 -12.27 18.47
CA LYS A 268 3.28 -11.48 17.30
C LYS A 268 2.90 -12.23 16.04
N GLN A 269 2.30 -11.52 15.10
CA GLN A 269 1.95 -12.06 13.80
C GLN A 269 2.94 -11.58 12.74
N ARG A 270 3.17 -12.40 11.75
CA ARG A 270 3.88 -12.04 10.54
C ARG A 270 3.06 -12.50 9.34
N GLN A 271 2.94 -11.63 8.36
CA GLN A 271 2.28 -11.93 7.09
C GLN A 271 3.24 -11.60 5.94
N THR A 272 3.56 -12.59 5.13
CA THR A 272 4.36 -12.43 3.92
C THR A 272 3.49 -12.68 2.71
N THR A 273 3.48 -11.75 1.77
CA THR A 273 2.73 -11.84 0.50
C THR A 273 3.73 -11.87 -0.65
N ILE A 274 3.55 -12.80 -1.58
CA ILE A 274 4.34 -12.93 -2.80
C ILE A 274 3.38 -12.92 -3.97
N GLY A 275 3.59 -12.03 -4.92
CA GLY A 275 2.69 -11.86 -6.04
C GLY A 275 3.34 -11.34 -7.29
N GLY A 276 2.54 -11.20 -8.32
CA GLY A 276 2.94 -10.59 -9.58
C GLY A 276 1.75 -9.96 -10.26
N GLY A 277 2.04 -8.98 -11.10
CA GLY A 277 1.03 -8.22 -11.80
C GLY A 277 1.65 -7.14 -12.65
N GLY A 278 0.88 -6.10 -12.94
CA GLY A 278 1.42 -5.01 -13.75
C GLY A 278 0.37 -3.99 -14.17
N ARG A 279 0.82 -3.13 -15.08
CA ARG A 279 0.04 -2.06 -15.66
C ARG A 279 0.02 -2.20 -17.18
N GLN A 280 -1.17 -2.11 -17.77
CA GLN A 280 -1.36 -2.04 -19.22
C GLN A 280 -2.05 -0.73 -19.58
N SER A 281 -1.38 0.12 -20.34
CA SER A 281 -2.02 1.33 -20.89
C SER A 281 -3.05 0.96 -21.94
N LEU A 282 -4.27 1.48 -21.81
CA LEU A 282 -5.41 1.21 -22.68
C LEU A 282 -5.54 2.26 -23.81
N ASN A 283 -4.83 3.38 -23.69
CA ASN A 283 -4.81 4.43 -24.70
C ASN A 283 -3.38 4.89 -25.02
N LYS A 284 -3.19 5.54 -26.18
CA LYS A 284 -1.89 6.03 -26.62
C LYS A 284 -1.32 7.12 -25.73
N ALA A 285 -2.17 7.90 -25.07
CA ALA A 285 -1.77 8.96 -24.15
C ALA A 285 -1.33 8.41 -22.79
N LYS A 286 -1.48 7.12 -22.53
CA LYS A 286 -1.20 6.44 -21.24
C LYS A 286 -1.96 7.06 -20.05
N THR A 287 -3.07 7.73 -20.33
CA THR A 287 -3.91 8.36 -19.29
C THR A 287 -5.00 7.44 -18.76
N LEU A 288 -5.15 6.26 -19.38
CA LEU A 288 -6.07 5.22 -18.94
C LEU A 288 -5.33 3.89 -18.91
N ASN A 289 -5.20 3.32 -17.71
CA ASN A 289 -4.43 2.11 -17.49
C ASN A 289 -5.27 1.05 -16.78
N LEU A 290 -5.09 -0.20 -17.18
CA LEU A 290 -5.58 -1.37 -16.47
C LEU A 290 -4.50 -1.84 -15.49
N LEU A 291 -4.88 -2.09 -14.26
CA LEU A 291 -4.03 -2.55 -13.18
C LEU A 291 -4.45 -3.94 -12.74
N LEU A 292 -3.51 -4.87 -12.68
CA LEU A 292 -3.78 -6.27 -12.32
C LEU A 292 -2.71 -6.79 -11.36
N MET A 293 -3.11 -7.57 -10.35
CA MET A 293 -2.20 -8.30 -9.47
C MET A 293 -2.86 -9.57 -8.94
N GLY A 294 -2.08 -10.63 -8.86
CA GLY A 294 -2.42 -11.86 -8.17
C GLY A 294 -1.30 -12.26 -7.21
N ALA A 295 -1.65 -12.66 -6.00
CA ALA A 295 -0.67 -12.97 -4.98
C ALA A 295 -1.11 -14.10 -4.05
N ARG A 296 -0.14 -14.66 -3.34
CA ARG A 296 -0.32 -15.59 -2.25
C ARG A 296 0.20 -14.98 -0.96
N SER A 297 -0.63 -14.94 0.06
CA SER A 297 -0.26 -14.43 1.37
C SER A 297 -0.18 -15.56 2.39
N PHE A 298 0.90 -15.57 3.15
CA PHE A 298 1.21 -16.56 4.18
C PHE A 298 1.24 -15.84 5.52
N GLN A 299 0.39 -16.25 6.44
CA GLN A 299 0.36 -15.71 7.79
C GLN A 299 0.95 -16.73 8.76
N THR A 300 1.97 -16.33 9.50
CA THR A 300 2.53 -17.13 10.59
C THR A 300 1.85 -16.71 11.89
N ILE A 301 0.93 -17.53 12.34
CA ILE A 301 0.40 -17.48 13.70
C ILE A 301 1.20 -18.52 14.49
N LEU A 302 1.73 -18.16 15.66
CA LEU A 302 2.56 -19.04 16.50
C LEU A 302 1.84 -20.28 17.04
N ALA A 303 0.57 -20.47 16.75
CA ALA A 303 -0.20 -21.66 17.07
C ALA A 303 -0.87 -22.20 15.81
N SER A 304 -0.33 -23.26 15.27
CA SER A 304 -0.96 -24.24 14.36
C SER A 304 -2.02 -23.72 13.38
N ASN A 305 -1.79 -23.87 12.09
CA ASN A 305 -2.74 -23.72 10.96
C ASN A 305 -2.92 -22.32 10.38
N SER A 306 -1.80 -21.66 10.04
CA SER A 306 -1.89 -20.52 9.12
C SER A 306 -2.31 -21.00 7.73
N GLN A 307 -3.57 -20.78 7.39
CA GLN A 307 -4.02 -21.07 6.04
C GLN A 307 -3.62 -19.92 5.10
N PRO A 308 -2.92 -20.23 4.02
CA PRO A 308 -2.53 -19.19 3.08
C PRO A 308 -3.77 -18.58 2.40
N SER A 309 -3.73 -17.26 2.18
CA SER A 309 -4.79 -16.53 1.49
C SER A 309 -4.39 -16.27 0.04
N TRP A 310 -5.37 -16.26 -0.86
CA TRP A 310 -5.24 -15.65 -2.17
C TRP A 310 -5.52 -14.16 -2.08
N VAL A 311 -4.73 -13.36 -2.77
CA VAL A 311 -4.92 -11.91 -2.92
C VAL A 311 -5.03 -11.60 -4.39
N ALA A 312 -5.96 -10.75 -4.77
CA ALA A 312 -6.13 -10.28 -6.14
C ALA A 312 -6.49 -8.80 -6.14
N TYR A 313 -5.94 -8.08 -7.10
CA TYR A 313 -6.33 -6.70 -7.42
C TYR A 313 -6.66 -6.59 -8.90
N VAL A 314 -7.74 -5.87 -9.19
CA VAL A 314 -8.14 -5.45 -10.53
C VAL A 314 -8.61 -4.01 -10.44
N GLY A 315 -8.03 -3.12 -11.23
CA GLY A 315 -8.41 -1.70 -11.17
C GLY A 315 -8.15 -0.96 -12.46
N VAL A 316 -8.65 0.26 -12.50
CA VAL A 316 -8.43 1.23 -13.56
C VAL A 316 -7.80 2.48 -12.96
N GLN A 317 -6.71 2.94 -13.57
CA GLN A 317 -6.07 4.20 -13.27
C GLN A 317 -6.40 5.22 -14.35
N ILE A 318 -6.81 6.41 -13.94
CA ILE A 318 -7.15 7.54 -14.79
C ILE A 318 -6.26 8.71 -14.41
N LEU A 319 -5.56 9.28 -15.41
CA LEU A 319 -4.66 10.42 -15.23
C LEU A 319 -5.20 11.62 -16.02
N TRP A 320 -5.22 12.81 -15.40
CA TRP A 320 -5.64 14.05 -16.07
C TRP A 320 -5.05 15.29 -15.41
N GLY A 321 -5.20 16.46 -16.01
CA GLY A 321 -4.73 17.74 -15.50
C GLY A 321 -3.38 18.13 -16.05
N GLY A 322 -2.71 19.07 -15.35
CA GLY A 322 -1.45 19.67 -15.80
C GLY A 322 -1.63 20.74 -16.88
N ASP A 323 -0.62 21.61 -17.02
CA ASP A 323 -0.61 22.68 -18.05
C ASP A 323 -0.16 22.14 -19.41
N HIS A 324 0.38 20.92 -19.44
CA HIS A 324 0.80 20.21 -20.65
C HIS A 324 0.15 18.82 -20.70
N PRO A 325 -0.21 18.33 -21.91
CA PRO A 325 -0.64 16.95 -22.02
C PRO A 325 0.43 16.05 -21.43
N VAL A 326 0.05 15.00 -20.68
CA VAL A 326 0.95 13.96 -20.22
C VAL A 326 1.67 13.44 -21.44
N THR A 327 2.87 13.98 -21.71
CA THR A 327 3.66 13.56 -22.87
C THR A 327 4.20 12.19 -22.49
N PRO A 328 3.85 11.12 -23.22
CA PRO A 328 4.49 9.84 -23.03
C PRO A 328 5.99 10.11 -23.19
N GLN A 329 6.82 9.73 -22.25
CA GLN A 329 8.26 9.83 -22.41
C GLN A 329 8.63 9.12 -23.71
N VAL A 330 8.94 9.92 -24.71
CA VAL A 330 9.34 9.41 -26.02
C VAL A 330 10.72 8.80 -25.81
N GLU A 331 10.79 7.49 -25.98
CA GLU A 331 12.02 6.75 -26.13
C GLU A 331 12.91 7.51 -27.16
N GLN A 332 13.86 8.30 -26.67
CA GLN A 332 14.87 8.86 -27.56
C GLN A 332 15.65 7.68 -28.12
N LYS A 333 15.32 7.31 -29.34
CA LYS A 333 16.12 6.42 -30.16
C LYS A 333 17.54 7.00 -30.18
N VAL A 334 18.45 6.39 -29.42
CA VAL A 334 19.88 6.68 -29.50
C VAL A 334 20.24 6.54 -30.96
N PRO A 335 20.77 7.59 -31.58
CA PRO A 335 21.23 7.49 -32.99
C PRO A 335 22.27 6.38 -33.00
N ASN A 336 22.01 5.39 -33.82
CA ASN A 336 22.95 4.32 -34.10
C ASN A 336 24.21 4.99 -34.71
N GLU A 337 25.22 5.21 -33.86
CA GLU A 337 26.54 5.58 -34.39
C GLU A 337 27.06 4.41 -35.21
N SER A 338 26.65 4.46 -36.49
CA SER A 338 27.19 3.62 -37.52
C SER A 338 28.69 3.90 -37.68
N ARG A 339 29.47 2.88 -37.41
CA ARG A 339 30.71 2.52 -38.12
C ARG A 339 31.49 3.68 -38.71
N ARG A 340 32.62 3.97 -38.10
CA ARG A 340 33.86 4.14 -38.87
C ARG A 340 35.02 3.48 -38.14
#